data_ba79e41f0c421aec1318809144633f06
#
_entry.id   ba79e41f0c421aec1318809144633f06
#
_cell.length_a   1.000
_cell.length_b   1.000
_cell.length_c   1.000
_cell.angle_alpha   90.00
_cell.angle_beta   90.00
_cell.angle_gamma   90.00
#
_symmetry.space_group_name_H-M   'P 1'
#
loop_
_entity.id
_entity.type
_entity.pdbx_description
1 polymer ?
#
loop_
_entity_poly.entity_id
_entity_poly.type
_entity_poly.pdbx_seq_one_letter_code
_entity_poly.pdbx_strand_id
1 'polypeptide(L)'
;MLNTKLISKIFGSLLLIEALLMSCSLGVALYYGGSDVMPFTWSVVVLIAAGVAFRLLGLKASNALSRRDAYFVVTTVWVLFTIFGMMPFLIGGYLHSVTDAFFETISGFTTTGATIIDYPERLPRGLLFWRSITQWIGGLGIVFFTIAILPSFVGGSTRVFAAEATGPIVTKLHPKLSTGAKWIWAVYAVLTISCFLSYKLCGMSWFDAINYAFTSTATGGFATESGSIATFRSPAEEYVCTLFCFLSGVNFTMLYAAVARFRIKQLFRNNEFRFYLFVVTSCTLFVMVELMWHNHYDLERAFRSGVFQVVSFITTTGLFSDDASKWPHVTWFALILCMVVGGCSGSTSGGMKSIRAVMILKIIRNEFRQILHPNAVLPLNVDGHNVPQSKRVTLLAFVGLYLILAFLLGFAMMACGVDSTNSFTIAISSMGNVGPTLGLEIGPTMSWAQLPDVVKWICAFLMLVGRLELFTVLVLFTKAFWKDN
;
A
#
# COMPACT_ATOMS: atom_id res chain seq x y z
N MET A 1 -27.73 -9.03 -13.17
CA MET A 1 -26.62 -9.19 -14.17
C MET A 1 -25.65 -8.01 -14.08
N LEU A 2 -24.35 -8.24 -14.39
CA LEU A 2 -23.33 -7.17 -14.47
C LEU A 2 -23.56 -6.31 -15.71
N ASN A 3 -23.34 -4.99 -15.58
CA ASN A 3 -23.42 -4.06 -16.71
C ASN A 3 -22.10 -4.07 -17.51
N THR A 4 -21.90 -5.12 -18.32
CA THR A 4 -20.65 -5.36 -19.06
C THR A 4 -20.24 -4.19 -19.95
N LYS A 5 -21.18 -3.48 -20.57
CA LYS A 5 -20.88 -2.30 -21.41
C LYS A 5 -20.31 -1.14 -20.61
N LEU A 6 -20.88 -0.86 -19.41
CA LEU A 6 -20.38 0.19 -18.54
C LEU A 6 -19.02 -0.19 -17.97
N ILE A 7 -18.84 -1.44 -17.58
CA ILE A 7 -17.57 -1.99 -17.09
C ILE A 7 -16.48 -1.82 -18.16
N SER A 8 -16.75 -2.22 -19.41
CA SER A 8 -15.81 -2.02 -20.53
C SER A 8 -15.45 -0.55 -20.73
N LYS A 9 -16.42 0.35 -20.67
CA LYS A 9 -16.18 1.80 -20.80
C LYS A 9 -15.25 2.32 -19.71
N ILE A 10 -15.43 1.86 -18.48
CA ILE A 10 -14.59 2.23 -17.31
C ILE A 10 -13.17 1.67 -17.54
N PHE A 11 -13.02 0.39 -17.84
CA PHE A 11 -11.72 -0.22 -18.11
C PHE A 11 -10.96 0.48 -19.23
N GLY A 12 -11.62 0.76 -20.36
CA GLY A 12 -10.98 1.49 -21.45
C GLY A 12 -10.45 2.85 -21.04
N SER A 13 -11.20 3.57 -20.20
CA SER A 13 -10.74 4.89 -19.71
C SER A 13 -9.59 4.78 -18.73
N LEU A 14 -9.58 3.77 -17.88
CA LEU A 14 -8.51 3.52 -16.92
C LEU A 14 -7.22 3.09 -17.61
N LEU A 15 -7.30 2.22 -18.63
CA LEU A 15 -6.15 1.81 -19.42
C LEU A 15 -5.52 3.00 -20.20
N LEU A 16 -6.35 3.95 -20.69
CA LEU A 16 -5.82 5.18 -21.29
C LEU A 16 -5.09 6.07 -20.29
N ILE A 17 -5.53 6.09 -19.04
CA ILE A 17 -4.81 6.78 -17.96
C ILE A 17 -3.48 6.07 -17.68
N GLU A 18 -3.47 4.76 -17.61
CA GLU A 18 -2.25 3.97 -17.45
C GLU A 18 -1.26 4.22 -18.61
N ALA A 19 -1.76 4.26 -19.85
CA ALA A 19 -0.95 4.61 -21.02
C ALA A 19 -0.31 6.00 -20.89
N LEU A 20 -1.05 7.00 -20.42
CA LEU A 20 -0.52 8.33 -20.17
C LEU A 20 0.61 8.31 -19.14
N LEU A 21 0.44 7.59 -18.04
CA LEU A 21 1.43 7.48 -16.98
C LEU A 21 2.67 6.68 -17.43
N MET A 22 2.47 5.60 -18.20
CA MET A 22 3.57 4.85 -18.82
C MET A 22 4.33 5.69 -19.85
N SER A 23 3.65 6.63 -20.52
CA SER A 23 4.31 7.59 -21.44
C SER A 23 5.26 8.55 -20.70
N CYS A 24 5.03 8.83 -19.39
CA CYS A 24 6.00 9.58 -18.58
C CYS A 24 7.31 8.78 -18.43
N SER A 25 7.21 7.46 -18.22
CA SER A 25 8.38 6.58 -18.13
C SER A 25 9.09 6.44 -19.49
N LEU A 26 8.34 6.41 -20.59
CA LEU A 26 8.90 6.50 -21.95
C LEU A 26 9.67 7.82 -22.13
N GLY A 27 9.15 8.93 -21.63
CA GLY A 27 9.86 10.23 -21.66
C GLY A 27 11.19 10.18 -20.90
N VAL A 28 11.23 9.52 -19.75
CA VAL A 28 12.48 9.29 -18.99
C VAL A 28 13.43 8.39 -19.76
N ALA A 29 12.94 7.28 -20.33
CA ALA A 29 13.74 6.37 -21.16
C ALA A 29 14.36 7.10 -22.36
N LEU A 30 13.60 7.97 -23.04
CA LEU A 30 14.10 8.80 -24.15
C LEU A 30 15.16 9.80 -23.70
N TYR A 31 14.94 10.47 -22.55
CA TYR A 31 15.90 11.45 -22.02
C TYR A 31 17.27 10.84 -21.68
N TYR A 32 17.25 9.62 -21.14
CA TYR A 32 18.50 8.91 -20.79
C TYR A 32 19.05 8.02 -21.92
N GLY A 33 18.32 7.87 -23.04
CA GLY A 33 18.73 7.03 -24.16
C GLY A 33 18.85 5.54 -23.81
N GLY A 34 17.97 5.05 -22.91
CA GLY A 34 18.02 3.68 -22.41
C GLY A 34 17.55 2.63 -23.42
N SER A 35 17.90 1.36 -23.18
CA SER A 35 17.47 0.20 -23.97
C SER A 35 15.96 -0.09 -23.85
N ASP A 36 15.30 0.55 -22.90
CA ASP A 36 13.88 0.40 -22.56
C ASP A 36 12.94 1.29 -23.39
N VAL A 37 13.46 2.15 -24.27
CA VAL A 37 12.65 3.02 -25.17
C VAL A 37 11.69 2.20 -26.03
N MET A 38 12.18 1.17 -26.72
CA MET A 38 11.33 0.33 -27.60
C MET A 38 10.30 -0.49 -26.82
N PRO A 39 10.67 -1.17 -25.71
CA PRO A 39 9.71 -1.83 -24.82
C PRO A 39 8.58 -0.91 -24.34
N PHE A 40 8.90 0.30 -23.88
CA PHE A 40 7.86 1.26 -23.47
C PHE A 40 7.00 1.73 -24.65
N THR A 41 7.59 1.99 -25.80
CA THR A 41 6.84 2.43 -26.99
C THR A 41 5.79 1.40 -27.37
N TRP A 42 6.17 0.12 -27.49
CA TRP A 42 5.22 -0.95 -27.81
C TRP A 42 4.17 -1.15 -26.72
N SER A 43 4.56 -1.09 -25.45
CA SER A 43 3.62 -1.21 -24.34
C SER A 43 2.57 -0.10 -24.34
N VAL A 44 2.97 1.15 -24.57
CA VAL A 44 2.06 2.30 -24.69
C VAL A 44 1.12 2.15 -25.86
N VAL A 45 1.61 1.72 -27.04
CA VAL A 45 0.77 1.48 -28.22
C VAL A 45 -0.29 0.42 -27.95
N VAL A 46 0.10 -0.72 -27.36
CA VAL A 46 -0.83 -1.80 -26.99
C VAL A 46 -1.86 -1.32 -25.98
N LEU A 47 -1.43 -0.57 -24.95
CA LEU A 47 -2.33 0.02 -23.94
C LEU A 47 -3.35 0.97 -24.56
N ILE A 48 -2.92 1.86 -25.45
CA ILE A 48 -3.82 2.78 -26.15
C ILE A 48 -4.82 1.98 -27.01
N ALA A 49 -4.36 1.00 -27.77
CA ALA A 49 -5.21 0.17 -28.60
C ALA A 49 -6.25 -0.59 -27.78
N ALA A 50 -5.82 -1.23 -26.68
CA ALA A 50 -6.73 -1.91 -25.76
C ALA A 50 -7.71 -0.93 -25.09
N GLY A 51 -7.23 0.20 -24.61
CA GLY A 51 -8.06 1.23 -23.97
C GLY A 51 -9.15 1.77 -24.91
N VAL A 52 -8.79 2.05 -26.16
CA VAL A 52 -9.74 2.48 -27.20
C VAL A 52 -10.74 1.36 -27.51
N ALA A 53 -10.27 0.12 -27.69
CA ALA A 53 -11.14 -1.02 -27.97
C ALA A 53 -12.18 -1.24 -26.87
N PHE A 54 -11.76 -1.28 -25.60
CA PHE A 54 -12.67 -1.39 -24.46
C PHE A 54 -13.67 -0.22 -24.38
N ARG A 55 -13.23 0.98 -24.72
CA ARG A 55 -14.09 2.17 -24.70
C ARG A 55 -15.14 2.14 -25.81
N LEU A 56 -14.77 1.66 -27.00
CA LEU A 56 -15.67 1.49 -28.14
C LEU A 56 -16.75 0.44 -27.84
N LEU A 57 -16.40 -0.68 -27.21
CA LEU A 57 -17.34 -1.70 -26.73
C LEU A 57 -18.35 -1.14 -25.72
N GLY A 58 -17.97 -0.11 -24.99
CA GLY A 58 -18.79 0.54 -23.96
C GLY A 58 -19.56 1.80 -24.39
N LEU A 59 -19.52 2.21 -25.67
CA LEU A 59 -20.11 3.50 -26.13
C LEU A 59 -21.60 3.67 -25.80
N LYS A 60 -22.38 2.62 -25.89
CA LYS A 60 -23.85 2.64 -25.64
C LYS A 60 -24.22 2.18 -24.22
N ALA A 61 -23.31 2.36 -23.25
CA ALA A 61 -23.57 1.94 -21.88
C ALA A 61 -24.53 2.88 -21.14
N SER A 62 -25.45 2.33 -20.38
CA SER A 62 -26.23 3.10 -19.40
C SER A 62 -25.33 3.49 -18.21
N ASN A 63 -25.51 4.68 -17.66
CA ASN A 63 -24.67 5.17 -16.54
C ASN A 63 -25.09 4.62 -15.16
N ALA A 64 -25.87 3.53 -15.11
CA ALA A 64 -26.31 2.93 -13.86
C ALA A 64 -25.33 1.88 -13.37
N LEU A 65 -24.50 2.24 -12.38
CA LEU A 65 -23.55 1.34 -11.73
C LEU A 65 -24.20 0.68 -10.50
N SER A 66 -24.25 -0.65 -10.47
CA SER A 66 -24.70 -1.41 -9.29
C SER A 66 -23.57 -1.56 -8.26
N ARG A 67 -23.89 -2.02 -7.03
CA ARG A 67 -22.86 -2.36 -6.04
C ARG A 67 -21.98 -3.52 -6.51
N ARG A 68 -22.56 -4.50 -7.20
CA ARG A 68 -21.84 -5.65 -7.78
C ARG A 68 -20.83 -5.20 -8.83
N ASP A 69 -21.28 -4.32 -9.76
CA ASP A 69 -20.39 -3.76 -10.77
C ASP A 69 -19.20 -3.04 -10.13
N ALA A 70 -19.43 -2.29 -9.04
CA ALA A 70 -18.39 -1.57 -8.34
C ALA A 70 -17.31 -2.50 -7.76
N TYR A 71 -17.69 -3.56 -7.05
CA TYR A 71 -16.73 -4.55 -6.51
C TYR A 71 -15.98 -5.25 -7.63
N PHE A 72 -16.67 -5.64 -8.71
CA PHE A 72 -16.02 -6.29 -9.85
C PHE A 72 -15.04 -5.36 -10.54
N VAL A 73 -15.42 -4.12 -10.82
CA VAL A 73 -14.53 -3.11 -11.44
C VAL A 73 -13.30 -2.85 -10.61
N VAL A 74 -13.48 -2.58 -9.31
CA VAL A 74 -12.35 -2.27 -8.41
C VAL A 74 -11.34 -3.42 -8.40
N THR A 75 -11.77 -4.65 -8.20
CA THR A 75 -10.85 -5.79 -8.15
C THR A 75 -10.19 -6.06 -9.51
N THR A 76 -10.97 -6.05 -10.59
CA THR A 76 -10.46 -6.40 -11.93
C THR A 76 -9.51 -5.35 -12.49
N VAL A 77 -9.71 -4.07 -12.16
CA VAL A 77 -8.82 -2.98 -12.61
C VAL A 77 -7.38 -3.18 -12.11
N TRP A 78 -7.18 -3.62 -10.87
CA TRP A 78 -5.85 -3.87 -10.33
C TRP A 78 -5.13 -4.99 -11.09
N VAL A 79 -5.87 -6.05 -11.44
CA VAL A 79 -5.34 -7.15 -12.25
C VAL A 79 -5.02 -6.68 -13.67
N LEU A 80 -5.91 -5.89 -14.28
CA LEU A 80 -5.68 -5.34 -15.63
C LEU A 80 -4.46 -4.41 -15.67
N PHE A 81 -4.33 -3.50 -14.73
CA PHE A 81 -3.15 -2.63 -14.62
C PHE A 81 -1.87 -3.44 -14.44
N THR A 82 -1.92 -4.53 -13.67
CA THR A 82 -0.77 -5.42 -13.55
C THR A 82 -0.41 -6.11 -14.86
N ILE A 83 -1.41 -6.63 -15.61
CA ILE A 83 -1.20 -7.31 -16.89
C ILE A 83 -0.60 -6.37 -17.94
N PHE A 84 -1.07 -5.14 -18.02
CA PHE A 84 -0.53 -4.19 -18.98
C PHE A 84 0.76 -3.53 -18.47
N GLY A 85 0.83 -3.24 -17.17
CA GLY A 85 2.01 -2.62 -16.55
C GLY A 85 3.26 -3.50 -16.53
N MET A 86 3.13 -4.84 -16.63
CA MET A 86 4.27 -5.76 -16.72
C MET A 86 4.88 -5.83 -18.14
N MET A 87 4.19 -5.32 -19.18
CA MET A 87 4.63 -5.45 -20.58
C MET A 87 6.03 -4.90 -20.85
N PRO A 88 6.45 -3.73 -20.32
CA PRO A 88 7.80 -3.23 -20.56
C PRO A 88 8.90 -4.18 -20.07
N PHE A 89 8.67 -4.90 -18.96
CA PHE A 89 9.63 -5.88 -18.43
C PHE A 89 9.76 -7.10 -19.36
N LEU A 90 8.63 -7.62 -19.87
CA LEU A 90 8.60 -8.80 -20.73
C LEU A 90 9.12 -8.49 -22.14
N ILE A 91 8.65 -7.40 -22.77
CA ILE A 91 9.06 -7.01 -24.13
C ILE A 91 10.54 -6.65 -24.17
N GLY A 92 11.04 -6.03 -23.10
CA GLY A 92 12.46 -5.68 -22.97
C GLY A 92 13.37 -6.84 -22.59
N GLY A 93 12.80 -8.01 -22.22
CA GLY A 93 13.58 -9.17 -21.78
C GLY A 93 14.27 -8.97 -20.41
N TYR A 94 13.85 -7.99 -19.62
CA TYR A 94 14.41 -7.74 -18.29
C TYR A 94 13.93 -8.76 -17.25
N LEU A 95 12.72 -9.24 -17.42
CA LEU A 95 12.15 -10.38 -16.71
C LEU A 95 11.64 -11.39 -17.74
N HIS A 96 12.12 -12.62 -17.66
CA HIS A 96 11.80 -13.66 -18.66
C HIS A 96 10.53 -14.44 -18.29
N SER A 97 10.16 -14.49 -17.01
CA SER A 97 8.98 -15.19 -16.52
C SER A 97 7.79 -14.25 -16.42
N VAL A 98 6.62 -14.69 -16.92
CA VAL A 98 5.35 -13.98 -16.73
C VAL A 98 4.99 -13.89 -15.26
N THR A 99 5.28 -14.94 -14.48
CA THR A 99 5.08 -14.95 -13.02
C THR A 99 5.87 -13.84 -12.36
N ASP A 100 7.14 -13.68 -12.72
CA ASP A 100 8.02 -12.69 -12.15
C ASP A 100 7.59 -11.27 -12.54
N ALA A 101 7.31 -11.05 -13.83
CA ALA A 101 6.85 -9.74 -14.29
C ALA A 101 5.50 -9.33 -13.66
N PHE A 102 4.58 -10.29 -13.50
CA PHE A 102 3.31 -10.07 -12.81
C PHE A 102 3.53 -9.75 -11.33
N PHE A 103 4.38 -10.52 -10.64
CA PHE A 103 4.72 -10.31 -9.24
C PHE A 103 5.31 -8.92 -8.98
N GLU A 104 6.33 -8.52 -9.74
CA GLU A 104 6.97 -7.23 -9.61
C GLU A 104 5.97 -6.08 -9.81
N THR A 105 5.12 -6.21 -10.83
CA THR A 105 4.15 -5.17 -11.18
C THR A 105 2.99 -5.09 -10.18
N ILE A 106 2.45 -6.22 -9.72
CA ILE A 106 1.38 -6.21 -8.70
C ILE A 106 1.90 -5.68 -7.37
N SER A 107 3.14 -6.04 -7.00
CA SER A 107 3.81 -5.49 -5.83
C SER A 107 3.99 -3.97 -5.93
N GLY A 108 4.29 -3.46 -7.13
CA GLY A 108 4.33 -2.03 -7.40
C GLY A 108 2.98 -1.37 -7.19
N PHE A 109 1.95 -1.78 -7.91
CA PHE A 109 0.63 -1.15 -7.82
C PHE A 109 0.00 -1.30 -6.43
N THR A 110 0.15 -2.45 -5.76
CA THR A 110 -0.37 -2.64 -4.39
C THR A 110 0.46 -1.94 -3.32
N THR A 111 1.52 -1.23 -3.71
CA THR A 111 2.47 -0.57 -2.79
C THR A 111 3.07 -1.53 -1.76
N THR A 112 3.25 -2.79 -2.13
CA THR A 112 3.85 -3.79 -1.24
C THR A 112 5.37 -3.61 -1.17
N GLY A 113 6.03 -3.37 -2.31
CA GLY A 113 7.48 -3.17 -2.35
C GLY A 113 8.32 -4.45 -2.29
N ALA A 114 7.69 -5.62 -2.20
CA ALA A 114 8.40 -6.89 -2.39
C ALA A 114 8.90 -6.98 -3.83
N THR A 115 10.18 -7.26 -4.03
CA THR A 115 10.80 -7.31 -5.35
C THR A 115 11.45 -8.66 -5.61
N ILE A 116 11.44 -9.07 -6.87
CA ILE A 116 12.20 -10.22 -7.36
C ILE A 116 13.50 -9.81 -8.06
N ILE A 117 13.78 -8.51 -8.10
CA ILE A 117 14.96 -7.95 -8.76
C ILE A 117 16.06 -7.75 -7.70
N ASP A 118 17.15 -8.54 -7.80
CA ASP A 118 18.26 -8.49 -6.85
C ASP A 118 19.05 -7.18 -6.94
N TYR A 119 19.24 -6.68 -8.17
CA TYR A 119 20.06 -5.51 -8.48
C TYR A 119 19.27 -4.49 -9.30
N PRO A 120 18.41 -3.67 -8.65
CA PRO A 120 17.60 -2.67 -9.36
C PRO A 120 18.47 -1.68 -10.18
N GLU A 121 19.65 -1.33 -9.69
CA GLU A 121 20.58 -0.41 -10.34
C GLU A 121 21.06 -0.86 -11.72
N ARG A 122 20.87 -2.13 -12.06
CA ARG A 122 21.17 -2.66 -13.42
C ARG A 122 20.05 -2.43 -14.42
N LEU A 123 18.86 -2.07 -13.94
CA LEU A 123 17.73 -1.76 -14.82
C LEU A 123 17.92 -0.39 -15.49
N PRO A 124 17.43 -0.21 -16.72
CA PRO A 124 17.33 1.10 -17.34
C PRO A 124 16.48 2.08 -16.51
N ARG A 125 16.81 3.35 -16.59
CA ARG A 125 16.19 4.40 -15.76
C ARG A 125 14.68 4.57 -16.01
N GLY A 126 14.21 4.32 -17.23
CA GLY A 126 12.78 4.33 -17.52
C GLY A 126 12.01 3.26 -16.73
N LEU A 127 12.57 2.03 -16.60
CA LEU A 127 11.98 0.95 -15.81
C LEU A 127 12.02 1.24 -14.30
N LEU A 128 13.11 1.80 -13.78
CA LEU A 128 13.19 2.23 -12.38
C LEU A 128 12.13 3.29 -12.08
N PHE A 129 11.96 4.25 -12.97
CA PHE A 129 10.94 5.28 -12.84
C PHE A 129 9.53 4.70 -12.94
N TRP A 130 9.30 3.70 -13.82
CA TRP A 130 8.02 3.00 -13.92
C TRP A 130 7.68 2.28 -12.62
N ARG A 131 8.62 1.56 -12.01
CA ARG A 131 8.43 0.92 -10.69
C ARG A 131 7.96 1.94 -9.64
N SER A 132 8.61 3.10 -9.58
CA SER A 132 8.24 4.15 -8.61
C SER A 132 6.88 4.79 -8.91
N ILE A 133 6.53 5.01 -10.20
CA ILE A 133 5.21 5.53 -10.60
C ILE A 133 4.10 4.54 -10.25
N THR A 134 4.29 3.23 -10.49
CA THR A 134 3.26 2.24 -10.13
C THR A 134 2.92 2.32 -8.66
N GLN A 135 3.90 2.48 -7.77
CA GLN A 135 3.66 2.68 -6.35
C GLN A 135 2.97 4.00 -6.05
N TRP A 136 3.40 5.09 -6.70
CA TRP A 136 2.81 6.40 -6.46
C TRP A 136 1.32 6.47 -6.82
N ILE A 137 0.94 5.83 -7.93
CA ILE A 137 -0.48 5.70 -8.34
C ILE A 137 -1.23 4.78 -7.38
N GLY A 138 -0.62 3.64 -7.04
CA GLY A 138 -1.20 2.67 -6.13
C GLY A 138 -1.43 3.21 -4.73
N GLY A 139 -0.59 4.16 -4.26
CA GLY A 139 -0.64 4.73 -2.92
C GLY A 139 -1.98 5.35 -2.54
N LEU A 140 -2.60 6.10 -3.43
CA LEU A 140 -3.96 6.64 -3.22
C LEU A 140 -5.08 5.69 -3.66
N GLY A 141 -4.74 4.61 -4.38
CA GLY A 141 -5.71 3.75 -5.04
C GLY A 141 -6.05 4.22 -6.45
N ILE A 142 -6.08 3.28 -7.38
CA ILE A 142 -6.26 3.54 -8.82
C ILE A 142 -7.60 4.23 -9.10
N VAL A 143 -8.68 3.74 -8.47
CA VAL A 143 -10.02 4.28 -8.67
C VAL A 143 -10.18 5.65 -8.02
N PHE A 144 -9.56 5.87 -6.86
CA PHE A 144 -9.58 7.17 -6.18
C PHE A 144 -8.86 8.24 -7.00
N PHE A 145 -7.71 7.90 -7.59
CA PHE A 145 -6.98 8.73 -8.53
C PHE A 145 -7.85 9.12 -9.74
N THR A 146 -8.58 8.14 -10.31
CA THR A 146 -9.48 8.37 -11.44
C THR A 146 -10.65 9.28 -11.10
N ILE A 147 -11.26 9.14 -9.92
CA ILE A 147 -12.36 10.00 -9.46
C ILE A 147 -11.88 11.45 -9.27
N ALA A 148 -10.64 11.65 -8.85
CA ALA A 148 -10.07 12.97 -8.68
C ALA A 148 -9.85 13.68 -10.03
N ILE A 149 -9.37 12.96 -11.05
CA ILE A 149 -9.04 13.52 -12.37
C ILE A 149 -10.27 13.61 -13.27
N LEU A 150 -11.14 12.61 -13.28
CA LEU A 150 -12.30 12.51 -14.19
C LEU A 150 -13.63 12.40 -13.43
N PRO A 151 -14.08 13.47 -12.73
CA PRO A 151 -15.30 13.42 -11.92
C PRO A 151 -16.57 13.11 -12.71
N SER A 152 -16.59 13.39 -14.02
CA SER A 152 -17.74 13.17 -14.92
C SER A 152 -17.92 11.71 -15.37
N PHE A 153 -16.90 10.86 -15.14
CA PHE A 153 -16.87 9.50 -15.70
C PHE A 153 -17.72 8.49 -14.95
N VAL A 154 -18.06 8.73 -13.69
CA VAL A 154 -18.69 7.71 -12.85
C VAL A 154 -20.00 8.22 -12.25
N GLY A 155 -21.08 7.99 -12.96
CA GLY A 155 -22.45 8.22 -12.43
C GLY A 155 -22.79 7.37 -11.18
N GLY A 156 -21.87 6.51 -10.74
CA GLY A 156 -21.92 5.70 -9.50
C GLY A 156 -20.71 5.92 -8.58
N SER A 157 -20.02 7.06 -8.67
CA SER A 157 -18.76 7.35 -7.96
C SER A 157 -18.79 7.04 -6.45
N THR A 158 -19.92 7.26 -5.78
CA THR A 158 -20.08 6.94 -4.36
C THR A 158 -19.99 5.45 -4.05
N ARG A 159 -20.46 4.58 -4.95
CA ARG A 159 -20.44 3.12 -4.77
C ARG A 159 -19.04 2.55 -5.02
N VAL A 160 -18.35 3.04 -6.04
CA VAL A 160 -16.98 2.66 -6.36
C VAL A 160 -16.03 3.13 -5.26
N PHE A 161 -16.17 4.37 -4.80
CA PHE A 161 -15.42 4.89 -3.67
C PHE A 161 -15.63 4.07 -2.39
N ALA A 162 -16.87 3.68 -2.10
CA ALA A 162 -17.16 2.85 -0.92
C ALA A 162 -16.56 1.44 -1.02
N ALA A 163 -16.30 0.94 -2.23
CA ALA A 163 -15.65 -0.34 -2.46
C ALA A 163 -14.12 -0.29 -2.31
N GLU A 164 -13.50 0.86 -2.58
CA GLU A 164 -12.04 1.05 -2.46
C GLU A 164 -11.64 1.79 -1.16
N ALA A 165 -12.58 2.53 -0.53
CA ALA A 165 -12.27 3.30 0.67
C ALA A 165 -11.88 2.40 1.84
N THR A 166 -10.70 2.61 2.38
CA THR A 166 -10.12 1.84 3.48
C THR A 166 -10.62 2.34 4.85
N GLY A 167 -11.04 1.41 5.69
CA GLY A 167 -11.33 1.65 7.10
C GLY A 167 -12.81 1.65 7.51
N PRO A 168 -13.10 1.30 8.77
CA PRO A 168 -14.46 1.15 9.28
C PRO A 168 -15.21 2.46 9.49
N ILE A 169 -14.51 3.58 9.55
CA ILE A 169 -15.06 4.94 9.76
C ILE A 169 -14.55 5.85 8.64
N VAL A 170 -15.46 6.21 7.72
CA VAL A 170 -15.13 7.15 6.64
C VAL A 170 -15.54 8.56 7.05
N THR A 171 -14.56 9.42 7.32
CA THR A 171 -14.80 10.85 7.53
C THR A 171 -14.86 11.59 6.21
N LYS A 172 -15.99 12.22 5.90
CA LYS A 172 -16.17 13.01 4.66
C LYS A 172 -15.57 14.40 4.82
N LEU A 173 -14.57 14.74 4.00
CA LEU A 173 -14.02 16.09 3.92
C LEU A 173 -14.99 17.11 3.33
N HIS A 174 -15.83 16.66 2.40
CA HIS A 174 -16.74 17.53 1.65
C HIS A 174 -18.05 16.79 1.33
N PRO A 175 -19.20 17.51 1.21
CA PRO A 175 -20.46 16.91 0.79
C PRO A 175 -20.38 16.23 -0.59
N LYS A 176 -19.59 16.82 -1.52
CA LYS A 176 -19.32 16.24 -2.84
C LYS A 176 -18.07 15.37 -2.80
N LEU A 177 -18.19 14.10 -3.16
CA LEU A 177 -17.11 13.11 -3.14
C LEU A 177 -15.91 13.53 -4.00
N SER A 178 -16.18 14.04 -5.22
CA SER A 178 -15.11 14.48 -6.14
C SER A 178 -14.29 15.65 -5.59
N THR A 179 -14.90 16.56 -4.82
CA THR A 179 -14.19 17.65 -4.17
C THR A 179 -13.32 17.12 -3.03
N GLY A 180 -13.83 16.16 -2.23
CA GLY A 180 -13.05 15.51 -1.18
C GLY A 180 -11.84 14.78 -1.75
N ALA A 181 -12.02 14.02 -2.85
CA ALA A 181 -10.95 13.31 -3.54
C ALA A 181 -9.85 14.27 -4.03
N LYS A 182 -10.22 15.41 -4.65
CA LYS A 182 -9.25 16.43 -5.10
C LYS A 182 -8.40 16.97 -3.96
N TRP A 183 -8.98 17.22 -2.79
CA TRP A 183 -8.23 17.73 -1.65
C TRP A 183 -7.26 16.70 -1.08
N ILE A 184 -7.66 15.43 -0.99
CA ILE A 184 -6.76 14.35 -0.54
C ILE A 184 -5.62 14.19 -1.54
N TRP A 185 -5.91 14.24 -2.85
CA TRP A 185 -4.89 14.18 -3.88
C TRP A 185 -3.93 15.38 -3.82
N ALA A 186 -4.45 16.59 -3.54
CA ALA A 186 -3.62 17.77 -3.35
C ALA A 186 -2.66 17.64 -2.17
N VAL A 187 -3.14 17.10 -1.02
CA VAL A 187 -2.26 16.80 0.13
C VAL A 187 -1.16 15.82 -0.24
N TYR A 188 -1.51 14.76 -0.97
CA TYR A 188 -0.55 13.77 -1.42
C TYR A 188 0.50 14.36 -2.36
N ALA A 189 0.08 15.17 -3.33
CA ALA A 189 0.99 15.85 -4.25
C ALA A 189 1.93 16.83 -3.51
N VAL A 190 1.39 17.60 -2.56
CA VAL A 190 2.21 18.52 -1.73
C VAL A 190 3.22 17.74 -0.89
N LEU A 191 2.81 16.62 -0.26
CA LEU A 191 3.74 15.76 0.48
C LEU A 191 4.84 15.21 -0.44
N THR A 192 4.48 14.75 -1.63
CA THR A 192 5.45 14.22 -2.60
C THR A 192 6.45 15.27 -3.06
N ILE A 193 5.97 16.48 -3.40
CA ILE A 193 6.83 17.60 -3.80
C ILE A 193 7.74 18.02 -2.65
N SER A 194 7.20 18.11 -1.43
CA SER A 194 8.00 18.46 -0.24
C SER A 194 9.07 17.42 0.05
N CYS A 195 8.73 16.14 -0.07
CA CYS A 195 9.66 15.02 0.09
C CYS A 195 10.79 15.09 -0.94
N PHE A 196 10.45 15.26 -2.21
CA PHE A 196 11.39 15.43 -3.31
C PHE A 196 12.37 16.59 -3.06
N LEU A 197 11.85 17.76 -2.69
CA LEU A 197 12.68 18.93 -2.39
C LEU A 197 13.59 18.67 -1.19
N SER A 198 13.10 18.01 -0.15
CA SER A 198 13.89 17.67 1.03
C SER A 198 15.03 16.70 0.71
N TYR A 199 14.78 15.64 -0.08
CA TYR A 199 15.84 14.75 -0.56
C TYR A 199 16.87 15.49 -1.39
N LYS A 200 16.43 16.40 -2.26
CA LYS A 200 17.34 17.21 -3.08
C LYS A 200 18.21 18.13 -2.24
N LEU A 201 17.67 18.73 -1.19
CA LEU A 201 18.43 19.57 -0.24
C LEU A 201 19.46 18.74 0.56
N CYS A 202 19.19 17.46 0.81
CA CYS A 202 20.14 16.55 1.46
C CYS A 202 21.28 16.09 0.53
N GLY A 203 21.25 16.42 -0.77
CA GLY A 203 22.31 16.10 -1.73
C GLY A 203 22.01 14.95 -2.67
N MET A 204 20.86 14.28 -2.56
CA MET A 204 20.45 13.19 -3.43
C MET A 204 20.39 13.63 -4.91
N SER A 205 20.67 12.71 -5.85
CA SER A 205 20.54 13.00 -7.28
C SER A 205 19.10 13.38 -7.65
N TRP A 206 18.89 14.11 -8.75
CA TRP A 206 17.52 14.43 -9.21
C TRP A 206 16.69 13.19 -9.49
N PHE A 207 17.32 12.17 -10.08
CA PHE A 207 16.65 10.94 -10.42
C PHE A 207 16.26 10.14 -9.18
N ASP A 208 17.15 9.97 -8.23
CA ASP A 208 16.87 9.23 -7.00
C ASP A 208 15.87 9.99 -6.12
N ALA A 209 16.05 11.31 -5.96
CA ALA A 209 15.15 12.14 -5.17
C ALA A 209 13.68 12.02 -5.61
N ILE A 210 13.39 11.99 -6.93
CA ILE A 210 12.01 11.85 -7.42
C ILE A 210 11.48 10.42 -7.21
N ASN A 211 12.31 9.41 -7.46
CA ASN A 211 11.92 8.00 -7.26
C ASN A 211 11.65 7.71 -5.79
N TYR A 212 12.56 8.08 -4.88
CA TYR A 212 12.36 7.90 -3.44
C TYR A 212 11.23 8.76 -2.89
N ALA A 213 10.98 9.96 -3.43
CA ALA A 213 9.81 10.75 -3.04
C ALA A 213 8.50 10.03 -3.40
N PHE A 214 8.42 9.41 -4.58
CA PHE A 214 7.26 8.63 -4.98
C PHE A 214 7.04 7.43 -4.06
N THR A 215 8.08 6.65 -3.81
CA THR A 215 7.99 5.41 -3.03
C THR A 215 7.80 5.66 -1.54
N SER A 216 8.44 6.70 -0.96
CA SER A 216 8.27 7.08 0.46
C SER A 216 6.87 7.60 0.74
N THR A 217 6.33 8.50 -0.11
CA THR A 217 5.00 9.06 0.11
C THR A 217 3.87 8.10 -0.24
N ALA A 218 4.10 7.20 -1.19
CA ALA A 218 3.20 6.09 -1.49
C ALA A 218 3.25 4.98 -0.44
N THR A 219 4.25 5.02 0.47
CA THR A 219 4.55 3.93 1.41
C THR A 219 4.72 2.59 0.71
N GLY A 220 5.52 2.58 -0.38
CA GLY A 220 5.63 1.44 -1.27
C GLY A 220 6.96 0.68 -1.22
N GLY A 221 8.08 1.36 -0.95
CA GLY A 221 9.37 0.74 -0.65
C GLY A 221 10.26 0.32 -1.82
N PHE A 222 9.84 0.47 -3.06
CA PHE A 222 10.75 0.24 -4.17
C PHE A 222 11.90 1.25 -4.17
N ALA A 223 13.10 0.76 -4.40
CA ALA A 223 14.33 1.53 -4.42
C ALA A 223 14.98 1.50 -5.81
N THR A 224 15.81 2.50 -6.10
CA THR A 224 16.67 2.53 -7.30
C THR A 224 17.95 1.74 -7.11
N GLU A 225 18.33 1.48 -5.85
CA GLU A 225 19.54 0.79 -5.42
C GLU A 225 19.19 -0.41 -4.55
N SER A 226 19.97 -1.49 -4.65
CA SER A 226 19.77 -2.72 -3.86
C SER A 226 19.91 -2.49 -2.35
N GLY A 227 20.71 -1.55 -1.94
CA GLY A 227 20.88 -1.15 -0.52
C GLY A 227 19.82 -0.18 -0.02
N SER A 228 18.76 0.13 -0.78
CA SER A 228 17.71 1.08 -0.39
C SER A 228 18.30 2.43 0.08
N ILE A 229 17.76 3.06 1.10
CA ILE A 229 18.28 4.33 1.67
C ILE A 229 19.67 4.14 2.29
N ALA A 230 20.01 2.95 2.77
CA ALA A 230 21.33 2.66 3.34
C ALA A 230 22.48 2.92 2.35
N THR A 231 22.25 2.83 1.04
CA THR A 231 23.25 3.08 0.00
C THR A 231 23.84 4.48 0.06
N PHE A 232 23.02 5.47 0.39
CA PHE A 232 23.45 6.88 0.40
C PHE A 232 24.29 7.25 1.62
N ARG A 233 24.30 6.43 2.68
CA ARG A 233 25.08 6.63 3.92
C ARG A 233 24.92 8.02 4.53
N SER A 234 23.76 8.63 4.36
CA SER A 234 23.44 9.99 4.80
C SER A 234 22.39 9.98 5.92
N PRO A 235 22.74 10.32 7.16
CA PRO A 235 21.76 10.45 8.24
C PRO A 235 20.63 11.42 7.91
N ALA A 236 20.92 12.51 7.19
CA ALA A 236 19.90 13.48 6.79
C ALA A 236 18.83 12.86 5.88
N GLU A 237 19.22 12.04 4.90
CA GLU A 237 18.29 11.35 3.99
C GLU A 237 17.46 10.30 4.73
N GLU A 238 18.04 9.59 5.70
CA GLU A 238 17.32 8.66 6.55
C GLU A 238 16.25 9.37 7.39
N TYR A 239 16.56 10.52 8.01
CA TYR A 239 15.57 11.31 8.77
C TYR A 239 14.48 11.90 7.88
N VAL A 240 14.83 12.38 6.68
CA VAL A 240 13.82 12.85 5.69
C VAL A 240 12.89 11.71 5.30
N CYS A 241 13.43 10.54 4.97
CA CYS A 241 12.64 9.37 4.65
C CYS A 241 11.67 9.01 5.79
N THR A 242 12.21 8.91 7.01
CA THR A 242 11.43 8.60 8.22
C THR A 242 10.29 9.60 8.42
N LEU A 243 10.55 10.89 8.27
CA LEU A 243 9.55 11.95 8.45
C LEU A 243 8.42 11.82 7.43
N PHE A 244 8.77 11.68 6.13
CA PHE A 244 7.74 11.62 5.10
C PHE A 244 6.97 10.30 5.08
N CYS A 245 7.61 9.17 5.40
CA CYS A 245 6.92 7.90 5.64
C CYS A 245 5.96 8.01 6.82
N PHE A 246 6.39 8.59 7.96
CA PHE A 246 5.54 8.82 9.12
C PHE A 246 4.31 9.67 8.77
N LEU A 247 4.50 10.80 8.08
CA LEU A 247 3.41 11.68 7.64
C LEU A 247 2.46 10.99 6.67
N SER A 248 2.98 10.18 5.75
CA SER A 248 2.19 9.41 4.78
C SER A 248 1.38 8.30 5.44
N GLY A 249 1.81 7.80 6.62
CA GLY A 249 1.05 6.90 7.47
C GLY A 249 -0.07 7.56 8.28
N VAL A 250 -0.17 8.89 8.30
CA VAL A 250 -1.24 9.64 8.99
C VAL A 250 -2.44 9.82 8.06
N ASN A 251 -3.64 9.89 8.62
CA ASN A 251 -4.87 10.15 7.87
C ASN A 251 -4.80 11.50 7.12
N PHE A 252 -4.90 11.48 5.79
CA PHE A 252 -4.77 12.67 4.94
C PHE A 252 -5.86 13.73 5.18
N THR A 253 -7.06 13.29 5.60
CA THR A 253 -8.12 14.21 6.01
C THR A 253 -7.71 15.04 7.22
N MET A 254 -7.02 14.41 8.16
CA MET A 254 -6.52 15.07 9.37
C MET A 254 -5.32 15.95 9.08
N LEU A 255 -4.40 15.50 8.20
CA LEU A 255 -3.28 16.33 7.74
C LEU A 255 -3.80 17.60 7.04
N TYR A 256 -4.80 17.46 6.17
CA TYR A 256 -5.46 18.61 5.56
C TYR A 256 -6.04 19.57 6.62
N ALA A 257 -6.74 19.06 7.61
CA ALA A 257 -7.31 19.89 8.68
C ALA A 257 -6.23 20.55 9.54
N ALA A 258 -5.13 19.85 9.80
CA ALA A 258 -4.02 20.38 10.60
C ALA A 258 -3.27 21.51 9.87
N VAL A 259 -2.96 21.31 8.58
CA VAL A 259 -2.17 22.26 7.78
C VAL A 259 -3.04 23.37 7.19
N ALA A 260 -4.09 23.02 6.41
CA ALA A 260 -4.90 24.02 5.69
C ALA A 260 -5.89 24.80 6.58
N ARG A 261 -6.29 24.21 7.72
CA ARG A 261 -7.24 24.85 8.67
C ARG A 261 -6.61 25.18 10.02
N PHE A 262 -5.30 25.00 10.19
CA PHE A 262 -4.54 25.24 11.43
C PHE A 262 -5.13 24.53 12.66
N ARG A 263 -5.75 23.35 12.47
CA ARG A 263 -6.41 22.60 13.54
C ARG A 263 -5.52 21.47 14.11
N ILE A 264 -4.27 21.79 14.42
CA ILE A 264 -3.28 20.81 14.94
C ILE A 264 -3.77 20.11 16.22
N LYS A 265 -4.44 20.83 17.13
CA LYS A 265 -5.01 20.25 18.35
C LYS A 265 -6.00 19.12 18.08
N GLN A 266 -6.69 19.14 16.93
CA GLN A 266 -7.65 18.11 16.54
C GLN A 266 -6.95 16.79 16.19
N LEU A 267 -5.76 16.87 15.57
CA LEU A 267 -4.92 15.71 15.28
C LEU A 267 -4.54 14.97 16.57
N PHE A 268 -4.03 15.69 17.59
CA PHE A 268 -3.62 15.09 18.86
C PHE A 268 -4.79 14.64 19.76
N ARG A 269 -6.02 15.03 19.47
CA ARG A 269 -7.22 14.54 20.17
C ARG A 269 -7.79 13.25 19.56
N ASN A 270 -7.40 12.91 18.34
CA ASN A 270 -7.89 11.73 17.65
C ASN A 270 -7.34 10.44 18.26
N ASN A 271 -8.22 9.47 18.53
CA ASN A 271 -7.85 8.19 19.17
C ASN A 271 -6.89 7.37 18.31
N GLU A 272 -7.09 7.36 16.98
CA GLU A 272 -6.27 6.60 16.05
C GLU A 272 -4.86 7.16 15.98
N PHE A 273 -4.71 8.49 15.80
CA PHE A 273 -3.41 9.14 15.74
C PHE A 273 -2.62 8.98 17.05
N ARG A 274 -3.29 9.09 18.20
CA ARG A 274 -2.64 8.87 19.50
C ARG A 274 -2.14 7.45 19.66
N PHE A 275 -2.92 6.47 19.19
CA PHE A 275 -2.51 5.07 19.22
C PHE A 275 -1.34 4.81 18.27
N TYR A 276 -1.41 5.33 17.04
CA TYR A 276 -0.33 5.25 16.06
C TYR A 276 0.98 5.83 16.62
N LEU A 277 0.92 7.04 17.19
CA LEU A 277 2.07 7.69 17.83
C LEU A 277 2.60 6.87 19.01
N PHE A 278 1.71 6.31 19.84
CA PHE A 278 2.09 5.44 20.96
C PHE A 278 2.84 4.20 20.49
N VAL A 279 2.36 3.51 19.45
CA VAL A 279 3.04 2.32 18.91
C VAL A 279 4.39 2.70 18.34
N VAL A 280 4.47 3.76 17.53
CA VAL A 280 5.75 4.23 16.96
C VAL A 280 6.75 4.54 18.06
N THR A 281 6.36 5.33 19.06
CA THR A 281 7.29 5.73 20.15
C THR A 281 7.71 4.55 21.02
N SER A 282 6.77 3.69 21.42
CA SER A 282 7.07 2.55 22.28
C SER A 282 7.95 1.49 21.59
N CYS A 283 7.64 1.16 20.34
CA CYS A 283 8.46 0.22 19.55
C CYS A 283 9.85 0.82 19.25
N THR A 284 9.94 2.11 18.92
CA THR A 284 11.25 2.77 18.71
C THR A 284 12.11 2.73 19.96
N LEU A 285 11.55 3.09 21.11
CA LEU A 285 12.29 3.04 22.38
C LEU A 285 12.76 1.62 22.71
N PHE A 286 11.90 0.63 22.49
CA PHE A 286 12.24 -0.78 22.72
C PHE A 286 13.38 -1.22 21.80
N VAL A 287 13.25 -1.00 20.48
CA VAL A 287 14.29 -1.36 19.50
C VAL A 287 15.60 -0.61 19.80
N MET A 288 15.54 0.68 20.14
CA MET A 288 16.72 1.47 20.48
C MET A 288 17.47 0.86 21.68
N VAL A 289 16.78 0.50 22.76
CA VAL A 289 17.40 -0.12 23.94
C VAL A 289 18.05 -1.45 23.58
N GLU A 290 17.39 -2.29 22.79
CA GLU A 290 17.92 -3.58 22.36
C GLU A 290 19.19 -3.43 21.49
N LEU A 291 19.18 -2.45 20.57
CA LEU A 291 20.35 -2.17 19.71
C LEU A 291 21.55 -1.64 20.51
N MET A 292 21.31 -0.81 21.51
CA MET A 292 22.38 -0.32 22.39
C MET A 292 22.94 -1.45 23.24
N TRP A 293 22.08 -2.35 23.74
CA TRP A 293 22.49 -3.43 24.66
C TRP A 293 23.22 -4.57 23.94
N HIS A 294 22.67 -5.05 22.84
CA HIS A 294 23.20 -6.24 22.14
C HIS A 294 24.15 -5.91 20.97
N ASN A 295 23.83 -4.87 20.19
CA ASN A 295 24.66 -4.48 19.04
C ASN A 295 25.68 -3.40 19.35
N HIS A 296 25.71 -2.87 20.58
CA HIS A 296 26.61 -1.81 21.01
C HIS A 296 26.58 -0.56 20.12
N TYR A 297 25.39 -0.23 19.59
CA TYR A 297 25.20 1.01 18.83
C TYR A 297 25.27 2.21 19.76
N ASP A 298 25.86 3.31 19.31
CA ASP A 298 25.76 4.59 20.00
C ASP A 298 24.31 5.12 19.96
N LEU A 299 23.97 6.04 20.85
CA LEU A 299 22.62 6.54 21.06
C LEU A 299 21.98 7.08 19.77
N GLU A 300 22.74 7.88 18.98
CA GLU A 300 22.26 8.47 17.74
C GLU A 300 21.92 7.39 16.71
N ARG A 301 22.84 6.47 16.46
CA ARG A 301 22.65 5.39 15.50
C ARG A 301 21.52 4.45 15.92
N ALA A 302 21.45 4.07 17.20
CA ALA A 302 20.40 3.21 17.72
C ALA A 302 19.01 3.86 17.57
N PHE A 303 18.90 5.15 17.86
CA PHE A 303 17.66 5.90 17.68
C PHE A 303 17.30 6.02 16.19
N ARG A 304 18.24 6.43 15.33
CA ARG A 304 18.02 6.64 13.89
C ARG A 304 17.61 5.35 13.18
N SER A 305 18.39 4.27 13.34
CA SER A 305 18.04 2.96 12.76
C SER A 305 16.73 2.41 13.34
N GLY A 306 16.52 2.56 14.65
CA GLY A 306 15.30 2.09 15.33
C GLY A 306 14.05 2.82 14.84
N VAL A 307 14.05 4.16 14.84
CA VAL A 307 12.87 4.93 14.38
C VAL A 307 12.62 4.74 12.89
N PHE A 308 13.65 4.65 12.07
CA PHE A 308 13.52 4.40 10.64
C PHE A 308 12.79 3.08 10.38
N GLN A 309 13.29 1.96 10.93
CA GLN A 309 12.70 0.65 10.70
C GLN A 309 11.29 0.54 11.29
N VAL A 310 11.06 1.03 12.51
CA VAL A 310 9.71 1.02 13.10
C VAL A 310 8.73 1.81 12.24
N VAL A 311 9.10 3.01 11.78
CA VAL A 311 8.24 3.82 10.91
C VAL A 311 8.04 3.13 9.58
N SER A 312 9.09 2.61 8.95
CA SER A 312 9.02 1.89 7.68
C SER A 312 8.04 0.70 7.76
N PHE A 313 8.10 -0.08 8.85
CA PHE A 313 7.26 -1.26 9.03
C PHE A 313 5.81 -0.92 9.40
N ILE A 314 5.55 0.06 10.28
CA ILE A 314 4.18 0.43 10.65
C ILE A 314 3.45 1.19 9.55
N THR A 315 4.18 1.98 8.76
CA THR A 315 3.61 2.64 7.59
C THR A 315 3.54 1.73 6.37
N THR A 316 4.05 0.49 6.51
CA THR A 316 4.12 -0.49 5.43
C THR A 316 4.89 0.03 4.21
N THR A 317 5.92 0.86 4.45
CA THR A 317 6.76 1.41 3.38
C THR A 317 7.78 0.40 2.87
N GLY A 318 8.45 -0.31 3.79
CA GLY A 318 9.39 -1.36 3.42
C GLY A 318 10.80 -0.89 2.99
N LEU A 319 11.10 0.41 3.01
CA LEU A 319 12.47 0.90 2.86
C LEU A 319 13.30 0.54 4.09
N PHE A 320 14.62 0.35 3.91
CA PHE A 320 15.53 0.05 5.01
C PHE A 320 16.76 0.94 4.99
N SER A 321 17.28 1.26 6.19
CA SER A 321 18.52 2.01 6.41
C SER A 321 19.59 1.17 7.09
N ASP A 322 19.20 0.02 7.65
CA ASP A 322 20.08 -0.94 8.31
C ASP A 322 19.53 -2.36 8.09
N ASP A 323 20.37 -3.35 8.29
CA ASP A 323 20.02 -4.76 8.11
C ASP A 323 19.45 -5.35 9.40
N ALA A 324 18.13 -5.36 9.51
CA ALA A 324 17.45 -5.91 10.68
C ALA A 324 17.62 -7.44 10.84
N SER A 325 18.20 -8.15 9.87
CA SER A 325 18.53 -9.57 10.06
C SER A 325 19.66 -9.77 11.11
N LYS A 326 20.48 -8.74 11.29
CA LYS A 326 21.60 -8.72 12.27
C LYS A 326 21.17 -8.21 13.65
N TRP A 327 19.92 -7.84 13.79
CA TRP A 327 19.37 -7.34 15.05
C TRP A 327 18.94 -8.48 15.98
N PRO A 328 18.85 -8.27 17.29
CA PRO A 328 18.29 -9.25 18.21
C PRO A 328 16.90 -9.70 17.76
N HIS A 329 16.64 -11.00 17.70
CA HIS A 329 15.35 -11.53 17.20
C HIS A 329 14.14 -11.03 17.99
N VAL A 330 14.33 -10.57 19.23
CA VAL A 330 13.24 -9.95 20.01
C VAL A 330 12.72 -8.67 19.34
N THR A 331 13.56 -7.94 18.62
CA THR A 331 13.15 -6.73 17.86
C THR A 331 12.24 -7.09 16.70
N TRP A 332 12.37 -8.28 16.12
CA TRP A 332 11.50 -8.75 15.04
C TRP A 332 10.05 -8.84 15.49
N PHE A 333 9.81 -9.22 16.75
CA PHE A 333 8.44 -9.23 17.30
C PHE A 333 7.80 -7.83 17.28
N ALA A 334 8.55 -6.80 17.65
CA ALA A 334 8.08 -5.41 17.57
C ALA A 334 7.81 -4.97 16.12
N LEU A 335 8.68 -5.36 15.18
CA LEU A 335 8.50 -5.05 13.76
C LEU A 335 7.30 -5.80 13.16
N ILE A 336 7.10 -7.09 13.47
CA ILE A 336 5.91 -7.86 13.06
C ILE A 336 4.63 -7.23 13.61
N LEU A 337 4.64 -6.79 14.86
CA LEU A 337 3.51 -6.06 15.44
C LEU A 337 3.20 -4.80 14.64
N CYS A 338 4.22 -4.03 14.25
CA CYS A 338 4.07 -2.85 13.40
C CYS A 338 3.48 -3.20 12.02
N MET A 339 3.95 -4.29 11.37
CA MET A 339 3.41 -4.77 10.09
C MET A 339 1.92 -5.09 10.16
N VAL A 340 1.49 -5.76 11.24
CA VAL A 340 0.09 -6.15 11.44
C VAL A 340 -0.78 -4.94 11.75
N VAL A 341 -0.35 -4.07 12.67
CA VAL A 341 -1.12 -2.89 13.09
C VAL A 341 -1.33 -1.93 11.92
N GLY A 342 -0.28 -1.60 11.19
CA GLY A 342 -0.33 -0.66 10.07
C GLY A 342 -0.56 0.79 10.49
N GLY A 343 -0.53 1.71 9.51
CA GLY A 343 -0.77 3.14 9.74
C GLY A 343 -2.24 3.50 9.94
N CYS A 344 -2.54 4.80 9.90
CA CYS A 344 -3.89 5.31 10.09
C CYS A 344 -4.79 5.01 8.88
N SER A 345 -6.08 4.87 9.13
CA SER A 345 -7.11 4.80 8.09
C SER A 345 -7.13 6.09 7.26
N GLY A 346 -7.28 5.97 5.93
CA GLY A 346 -7.21 7.12 5.04
C GLY A 346 -5.80 7.69 4.83
N SER A 347 -4.78 6.88 5.06
CA SER A 347 -3.38 7.08 4.65
C SER A 347 -3.03 6.18 3.47
N THR A 348 -1.83 6.31 2.92
CA THR A 348 -1.31 5.41 1.86
C THR A 348 -0.91 4.04 2.39
N SER A 349 -0.65 3.89 3.69
CA SER A 349 -0.17 2.64 4.29
C SER A 349 -1.14 1.47 4.09
N GLY A 350 -0.62 0.26 4.07
CA GLY A 350 -1.35 -1.00 4.13
C GLY A 350 -1.67 -1.44 5.57
N GLY A 351 -1.61 -2.74 5.84
CA GLY A 351 -1.86 -3.34 7.15
C GLY A 351 -3.34 -3.34 7.56
N MET A 352 -3.58 -3.83 8.76
CA MET A 352 -4.93 -3.93 9.33
C MET A 352 -5.55 -2.56 9.65
N LYS A 353 -4.77 -1.49 9.69
CA LYS A 353 -5.06 -0.11 10.11
C LYS A 353 -5.22 0.06 11.61
N SER A 354 -4.51 1.07 12.13
CA SER A 354 -4.47 1.42 13.56
C SER A 354 -5.86 1.61 14.19
N ILE A 355 -6.85 2.13 13.44
CA ILE A 355 -8.22 2.32 13.94
C ILE A 355 -8.87 0.99 14.36
N ARG A 356 -8.60 -0.11 13.61
CA ARG A 356 -9.17 -1.42 13.96
C ARG A 356 -8.56 -1.96 15.25
N ALA A 357 -7.25 -1.77 15.45
CA ALA A 357 -6.58 -2.12 16.71
C ALA A 357 -7.17 -1.35 17.90
N VAL A 358 -7.38 -0.03 17.75
CA VAL A 358 -8.06 0.80 18.77
C VAL A 358 -9.46 0.27 19.08
N MET A 359 -10.24 -0.09 18.06
CA MET A 359 -11.59 -0.61 18.24
C MET A 359 -11.57 -1.97 18.96
N ILE A 360 -10.66 -2.87 18.59
CA ILE A 360 -10.50 -4.18 19.24
C ILE A 360 -10.17 -4.01 20.73
N LEU A 361 -9.19 -3.18 21.07
CA LEU A 361 -8.82 -2.92 22.47
C LEU A 361 -10.00 -2.34 23.27
N LYS A 362 -10.80 -1.46 22.67
CA LYS A 362 -12.01 -0.93 23.32
C LYS A 362 -13.10 -2.00 23.46
N ILE A 363 -13.27 -2.89 22.48
CA ILE A 363 -14.20 -4.02 22.57
C ILE A 363 -13.77 -4.93 23.73
N ILE A 364 -12.52 -5.38 23.75
CA ILE A 364 -11.98 -6.24 24.82
C ILE A 364 -12.20 -5.59 26.20
N ARG A 365 -11.91 -4.29 26.34
CA ARG A 365 -12.17 -3.57 27.60
C ARG A 365 -13.65 -3.55 27.97
N ASN A 366 -14.53 -3.38 27.00
CA ASN A 366 -15.98 -3.38 27.24
C ASN A 366 -16.47 -4.78 27.64
N GLU A 367 -15.96 -5.85 27.04
CA GLU A 367 -16.28 -7.24 27.41
C GLU A 367 -15.92 -7.54 28.87
N PHE A 368 -14.71 -7.17 29.33
CA PHE A 368 -14.36 -7.31 30.77
C PHE A 368 -15.33 -6.55 31.68
N ARG A 369 -15.80 -5.36 31.25
CA ARG A 369 -16.80 -4.60 32.05
C ARG A 369 -18.17 -5.25 32.02
N GLN A 370 -18.56 -5.84 30.86
CA GLN A 370 -19.82 -6.52 30.68
C GLN A 370 -19.91 -7.77 31.56
N ILE A 371 -18.80 -8.52 31.73
CA ILE A 371 -18.71 -9.67 32.59
C ILE A 371 -18.98 -9.26 34.06
N LEU A 372 -18.43 -8.11 34.50
CA LEU A 372 -18.62 -7.61 35.86
C LEU A 372 -20.00 -6.95 36.08
N HIS A 373 -20.55 -6.36 35.00
CA HIS A 373 -21.83 -5.63 35.05
C HIS A 373 -22.71 -6.05 33.85
N PRO A 374 -23.37 -7.24 33.90
CA PRO A 374 -24.08 -7.84 32.77
C PRO A 374 -25.18 -6.95 32.16
N ASN A 375 -25.82 -6.12 32.99
CA ASN A 375 -26.91 -5.23 32.60
C ASN A 375 -26.45 -3.84 32.11
N ALA A 376 -25.14 -3.58 32.10
CA ALA A 376 -24.60 -2.28 31.67
C ALA A 376 -24.67 -2.11 30.16
N VAL A 377 -25.21 -0.98 29.71
CA VAL A 377 -25.16 -0.59 28.27
C VAL A 377 -23.82 0.10 28.01
N LEU A 378 -22.90 -0.59 27.35
CA LEU A 378 -21.54 -0.12 27.08
C LEU A 378 -21.38 0.30 25.62
N PRO A 379 -21.55 1.60 25.28
CA PRO A 379 -21.37 2.07 23.93
C PRO A 379 -19.89 2.03 23.54
N LEU A 380 -19.60 1.65 22.27
CA LEU A 380 -18.25 1.75 21.71
C LEU A 380 -18.06 3.13 21.09
N ASN A 381 -17.45 4.06 21.80
CA ASN A 381 -17.20 5.41 21.30
C ASN A 381 -15.77 5.55 20.74
N VAL A 382 -15.67 6.06 19.49
CA VAL A 382 -14.42 6.40 18.83
C VAL A 382 -14.54 7.83 18.32
N ASP A 383 -13.65 8.72 18.75
CA ASP A 383 -13.64 10.15 18.41
C ASP A 383 -14.99 10.86 18.64
N GLY A 384 -15.69 10.51 19.72
CA GLY A 384 -17.00 11.07 20.06
C GLY A 384 -18.20 10.44 19.33
N HIS A 385 -17.98 9.48 18.41
CA HIS A 385 -19.04 8.81 17.68
C HIS A 385 -19.26 7.39 18.21
N ASN A 386 -20.53 7.02 18.42
CA ASN A 386 -20.89 5.66 18.77
C ASN A 386 -20.81 4.74 17.54
N VAL A 387 -20.07 3.64 17.67
CA VAL A 387 -19.93 2.63 16.61
C VAL A 387 -21.08 1.63 16.71
N PRO A 388 -21.95 1.51 15.69
CA PRO A 388 -23.07 0.57 15.68
C PRO A 388 -22.60 -0.89 15.83
N GLN A 389 -23.45 -1.74 16.39
CA GLN A 389 -23.14 -3.15 16.62
C GLN A 389 -22.79 -3.90 15.33
N SER A 390 -23.49 -3.60 14.22
CA SER A 390 -23.19 -4.18 12.90
C SER A 390 -21.74 -3.93 12.45
N LYS A 391 -21.22 -2.74 12.72
CA LYS A 391 -19.83 -2.40 12.41
C LYS A 391 -18.81 -3.15 13.30
N ARG A 392 -19.18 -3.42 14.57
CA ARG A 392 -18.34 -4.22 15.49
C ARG A 392 -18.23 -5.65 15.00
N VAL A 393 -19.36 -6.27 14.59
CA VAL A 393 -19.37 -7.63 14.03
C VAL A 393 -18.54 -7.70 12.74
N THR A 394 -18.70 -6.74 11.83
CA THR A 394 -17.90 -6.67 10.60
C THR A 394 -16.41 -6.56 10.90
N LEU A 395 -16.02 -5.77 11.93
CA LEU A 395 -14.63 -5.64 12.36
C LEU A 395 -14.06 -6.98 12.85
N LEU A 396 -14.78 -7.66 13.75
CA LEU A 396 -14.34 -8.97 14.29
C LEU A 396 -14.24 -10.02 13.17
N ALA A 397 -15.20 -10.04 12.25
CA ALA A 397 -15.16 -10.91 11.07
C ALA A 397 -13.95 -10.58 10.18
N PHE A 398 -13.62 -9.30 9.97
CA PHE A 398 -12.44 -8.88 9.22
C PHE A 398 -11.16 -9.40 9.86
N VAL A 399 -10.99 -9.21 11.16
CA VAL A 399 -9.77 -9.64 11.88
C VAL A 399 -9.66 -11.16 11.89
N GLY A 400 -10.77 -11.86 12.16
CA GLY A 400 -10.78 -13.33 12.09
C GLY A 400 -10.39 -13.84 10.71
N LEU A 401 -10.95 -13.26 9.65
CA LEU A 401 -10.64 -13.64 8.27
C LEU A 401 -9.18 -13.29 7.89
N TYR A 402 -8.67 -12.13 8.35
CA TYR A 402 -7.28 -11.72 8.18
C TYR A 402 -6.32 -12.77 8.74
N LEU A 403 -6.55 -13.20 9.98
CA LEU A 403 -5.72 -14.21 10.64
C LEU A 403 -5.84 -15.57 9.96
N ILE A 404 -7.05 -16.01 9.63
CA ILE A 404 -7.30 -17.29 8.95
C ILE A 404 -6.55 -17.33 7.60
N LEU A 405 -6.65 -16.29 6.79
CA LEU A 405 -5.96 -16.25 5.50
C LEU A 405 -4.44 -16.23 5.66
N ALA A 406 -3.90 -15.45 6.61
CA ALA A 406 -2.46 -15.43 6.88
C ALA A 406 -1.95 -16.82 7.27
N PHE A 407 -2.67 -17.52 8.16
CA PHE A 407 -2.29 -18.88 8.57
C PHE A 407 -2.43 -19.90 7.44
N LEU A 408 -3.59 -19.95 6.77
CA LEU A 408 -3.83 -20.94 5.71
C LEU A 408 -2.84 -20.80 4.55
N LEU A 409 -2.59 -19.56 4.10
CA LEU A 409 -1.69 -19.32 2.99
C LEU A 409 -0.22 -19.42 3.40
N GLY A 410 0.12 -19.10 4.66
CA GLY A 410 1.42 -19.42 5.24
C GLY A 410 1.68 -20.93 5.24
N PHE A 411 0.70 -21.75 5.65
CA PHE A 411 0.81 -23.20 5.55
C PHE A 411 0.95 -23.70 4.10
N ALA A 412 0.24 -23.10 3.16
CA ALA A 412 0.37 -23.45 1.74
C ALA A 412 1.78 -23.14 1.23
N MET A 413 2.40 -22.03 1.66
CA MET A 413 3.79 -21.71 1.31
C MET A 413 4.79 -22.70 1.91
N MET A 414 4.58 -23.13 3.17
CA MET A 414 5.38 -24.20 3.79
C MET A 414 5.27 -25.51 3.00
N ALA A 415 4.07 -25.87 2.54
CA ALA A 415 3.86 -27.06 1.72
C ALA A 415 4.58 -26.98 0.36
N CYS A 416 4.89 -25.78 -0.12
CA CYS A 416 5.70 -25.53 -1.31
C CYS A 416 7.21 -25.50 -1.02
N GLY A 417 7.65 -25.81 0.20
CA GLY A 417 9.06 -25.95 0.58
C GLY A 417 9.73 -24.67 1.12
N VAL A 418 8.95 -23.62 1.43
CA VAL A 418 9.49 -22.42 2.10
C VAL A 418 9.60 -22.65 3.60
N ASP A 419 10.69 -22.19 4.22
CA ASP A 419 10.87 -22.28 5.68
C ASP A 419 9.68 -21.71 6.46
N SER A 420 9.45 -22.24 7.66
CA SER A 420 8.29 -21.87 8.49
C SER A 420 8.26 -20.39 8.86
N THR A 421 9.39 -19.85 9.31
CA THR A 421 9.50 -18.43 9.70
C THR A 421 9.27 -17.51 8.51
N ASN A 422 9.91 -17.84 7.36
CA ASN A 422 9.74 -17.11 6.13
C ASN A 422 8.30 -17.20 5.61
N SER A 423 7.67 -18.38 5.63
CA SER A 423 6.29 -18.57 5.14
C SER A 423 5.28 -17.65 5.85
N PHE A 424 5.34 -17.56 7.18
CA PHE A 424 4.42 -16.71 7.93
C PHE A 424 4.75 -15.23 7.79
N THR A 425 6.02 -14.85 7.80
CA THR A 425 6.41 -13.44 7.62
C THR A 425 6.13 -12.94 6.21
N ILE A 426 6.33 -13.76 5.17
CA ILE A 426 5.95 -13.47 3.78
C ILE A 426 4.43 -13.30 3.68
N ALA A 427 3.63 -14.20 4.29
CA ALA A 427 2.17 -14.10 4.26
C ALA A 427 1.68 -12.80 4.93
N ILE A 428 2.22 -12.45 6.11
CA ILE A 428 1.88 -11.22 6.83
C ILE A 428 2.34 -9.99 6.02
N SER A 429 3.56 -10.00 5.49
CA SER A 429 4.11 -8.91 4.70
C SER A 429 3.31 -8.68 3.41
N SER A 430 2.97 -9.76 2.68
CA SER A 430 2.16 -9.67 1.47
C SER A 430 0.76 -9.13 1.75
N MET A 431 0.08 -9.65 2.79
CA MET A 431 -1.27 -9.23 3.15
C MET A 431 -1.30 -7.84 3.81
N GLY A 432 -0.22 -7.45 4.50
CA GLY A 432 -0.03 -6.11 5.05
C GLY A 432 0.43 -5.09 4.01
N ASN A 433 0.84 -5.52 2.81
CA ASN A 433 1.49 -4.70 1.79
C ASN A 433 2.72 -3.97 2.34
N VAL A 434 3.66 -4.70 2.98
CA VAL A 434 4.83 -4.15 3.66
C VAL A 434 6.11 -4.28 2.83
N GLY A 435 6.30 -5.43 2.15
CA GLY A 435 7.43 -5.75 1.29
C GLY A 435 8.51 -6.59 1.98
N PRO A 436 9.27 -6.07 2.94
CA PRO A 436 10.28 -6.85 3.63
C PRO A 436 9.70 -8.03 4.42
N THR A 437 10.53 -9.07 4.60
CA THR A 437 10.26 -10.19 5.50
C THR A 437 11.20 -10.14 6.69
N LEU A 438 10.90 -10.93 7.71
CA LEU A 438 11.75 -11.14 8.86
C LEU A 438 11.97 -12.65 8.98
N GLY A 439 12.87 -13.17 8.15
CA GLY A 439 13.18 -14.58 8.07
C GLY A 439 14.67 -14.84 8.03
N LEU A 440 15.06 -16.10 8.25
CA LEU A 440 16.46 -16.51 8.28
C LEU A 440 17.01 -16.74 6.86
N GLU A 441 16.18 -17.25 5.95
CA GLU A 441 16.58 -17.53 4.57
C GLU A 441 16.36 -16.30 3.67
N ILE A 442 15.22 -15.59 3.84
CA ILE A 442 14.91 -14.37 3.13
C ILE A 442 14.77 -13.26 4.17
N GLY A 443 15.82 -12.49 4.32
CA GLY A 443 15.88 -11.37 5.25
C GLY A 443 15.19 -10.10 4.71
N PRO A 444 15.12 -9.05 5.54
CA PRO A 444 14.44 -7.79 5.19
C PRO A 444 15.10 -7.01 4.05
N THR A 445 16.36 -7.28 3.74
CA THR A 445 17.14 -6.62 2.68
C THR A 445 17.26 -7.46 1.41
N MET A 446 16.67 -8.66 1.39
CA MET A 446 16.81 -9.61 0.28
C MET A 446 15.59 -9.54 -0.66
N SER A 447 15.83 -9.88 -1.94
CA SER A 447 14.75 -10.07 -2.91
C SER A 447 14.02 -11.40 -2.70
N TRP A 448 12.83 -11.51 -3.28
CA TRP A 448 12.01 -12.73 -3.27
C TRP A 448 12.19 -13.57 -4.54
N ALA A 449 13.27 -13.34 -5.29
CA ALA A 449 13.55 -14.03 -6.56
C ALA A 449 13.57 -15.56 -6.43
N GLN A 450 14.12 -16.07 -5.32
CA GLN A 450 14.27 -17.50 -5.03
C GLN A 450 12.97 -18.22 -4.66
N LEU A 451 11.86 -17.51 -4.46
CA LEU A 451 10.59 -18.15 -4.13
C LEU A 451 10.05 -18.98 -5.31
N PRO A 452 9.45 -20.15 -5.05
CA PRO A 452 8.75 -20.94 -6.07
C PRO A 452 7.62 -20.12 -6.74
N ASP A 453 7.36 -20.35 -8.02
CA ASP A 453 6.33 -19.61 -8.78
C ASP A 453 4.94 -19.68 -8.13
N VAL A 454 4.57 -20.86 -7.60
CA VAL A 454 3.29 -21.01 -6.88
C VAL A 454 3.21 -20.08 -5.69
N VAL A 455 4.29 -19.91 -4.94
CA VAL A 455 4.36 -19.00 -3.79
C VAL A 455 4.26 -17.54 -4.24
N LYS A 456 4.89 -17.16 -5.34
CA LYS A 456 4.76 -15.83 -5.94
C LYS A 456 3.31 -15.49 -6.30
N TRP A 457 2.55 -16.46 -6.87
CA TRP A 457 1.12 -16.30 -7.13
C TRP A 457 0.27 -16.16 -5.86
N ILE A 458 0.58 -16.93 -4.81
CA ILE A 458 -0.07 -16.80 -3.50
C ILE A 458 0.20 -15.40 -2.92
N CYS A 459 1.44 -14.92 -2.99
CA CYS A 459 1.80 -13.57 -2.55
C CYS A 459 1.07 -12.49 -3.35
N ALA A 460 1.03 -12.60 -4.68
CA ALA A 460 0.32 -11.67 -5.55
C ALA A 460 -1.18 -11.58 -5.19
N PHE A 461 -1.80 -12.72 -4.88
CA PHE A 461 -3.18 -12.77 -4.40
C PHE A 461 -3.33 -12.07 -3.04
N LEU A 462 -2.44 -12.35 -2.07
CA LEU A 462 -2.45 -11.71 -0.75
C LEU A 462 -2.23 -10.20 -0.85
N MET A 463 -1.32 -9.73 -1.70
CA MET A 463 -1.08 -8.32 -1.95
C MET A 463 -2.33 -7.59 -2.45
N LEU A 464 -3.07 -8.21 -3.38
CA LEU A 464 -4.32 -7.68 -3.90
C LEU A 464 -5.42 -7.64 -2.83
N VAL A 465 -5.57 -8.74 -2.08
CA VAL A 465 -6.57 -8.87 -1.00
C VAL A 465 -6.29 -7.87 0.12
N GLY A 466 -5.02 -7.71 0.51
CA GLY A 466 -4.60 -6.75 1.52
C GLY A 466 -4.89 -5.32 1.11
N ARG A 467 -4.55 -4.94 -0.13
CA ARG A 467 -4.73 -3.57 -0.64
C ARG A 467 -6.17 -3.15 -0.78
N LEU A 468 -7.04 -4.02 -1.28
CA LEU A 468 -8.47 -3.73 -1.53
C LEU A 468 -9.36 -4.02 -0.33
N GLU A 469 -8.79 -4.38 0.80
CA GLU A 469 -9.48 -4.94 1.96
C GLU A 469 -10.21 -6.26 1.64
N LEU A 470 -10.11 -7.23 2.52
CA LEU A 470 -10.48 -8.62 2.31
C LEU A 470 -11.85 -8.83 1.66
N PHE A 471 -12.87 -8.15 2.19
CA PHE A 471 -14.25 -8.36 1.74
C PHE A 471 -14.49 -7.92 0.30
N THR A 472 -13.79 -6.89 -0.18
CA THR A 472 -13.94 -6.36 -1.54
C THR A 472 -13.56 -7.39 -2.60
N VAL A 473 -12.48 -8.13 -2.36
CA VAL A 473 -12.00 -9.18 -3.27
C VAL A 473 -12.75 -10.48 -3.05
N LEU A 474 -12.87 -10.92 -1.79
CA LEU A 474 -13.39 -12.25 -1.47
C LEU A 474 -14.89 -12.39 -1.77
N VAL A 475 -15.65 -11.31 -1.77
CA VAL A 475 -17.07 -11.36 -2.16
C VAL A 475 -17.29 -11.88 -3.58
N LEU A 476 -16.31 -11.65 -4.48
CA LEU A 476 -16.37 -12.14 -5.87
C LEU A 476 -16.33 -13.67 -5.96
N PHE A 477 -15.77 -14.35 -4.98
CA PHE A 477 -15.70 -15.82 -4.92
C PHE A 477 -16.92 -16.45 -4.24
N THR A 478 -17.89 -15.65 -3.78
CA THR A 478 -19.10 -16.16 -3.14
C THR A 478 -20.19 -16.46 -4.15
N LYS A 479 -20.94 -17.55 -3.95
CA LYS A 479 -22.10 -17.89 -4.78
C LYS A 479 -23.17 -16.77 -4.77
N ALA A 480 -23.29 -16.05 -3.65
CA ALA A 480 -24.25 -14.96 -3.50
C ALA A 480 -23.95 -13.78 -4.44
N PHE A 481 -22.70 -13.55 -4.81
CA PHE A 481 -22.33 -12.50 -5.76
C PHE A 481 -22.88 -12.75 -7.17
N TRP A 482 -22.90 -14.01 -7.61
CA TRP A 482 -23.28 -14.41 -8.98
C TRP A 482 -24.75 -14.76 -9.13
N LYS A 483 -25.49 -14.99 -8.03
CA LYS A 483 -26.93 -15.21 -8.08
C LYS A 483 -27.66 -13.89 -8.29
N ASP A 484 -28.56 -13.84 -9.28
CA ASP A 484 -29.53 -12.75 -9.42
C ASP A 484 -30.59 -12.91 -8.32
N ASN A 485 -30.76 -11.88 -7.50
CA ASN A 485 -31.91 -11.73 -6.60
C ASN A 485 -32.98 -10.96 -7.34
#